data_6f9ae10b2b6aa317f6ad55786b9f973c
#
_entry.id   6f9ae10b2b6aa317f6ad55786b9f973c
#
_cell.length_a   1.000
_cell.length_b   1.000
_cell.length_c   1.000
_cell.angle_alpha   90.00
_cell.angle_beta   90.00
_cell.angle_gamma   90.00
#
_symmetry.space_group_name_H-M   'P 1'
#
loop_
_entity.id
_entity.type
_entity.pdbx_description
1 polymer ?
#
loop_
_entity_poly.entity_id
_entity_poly.type
_entity_poly.pdbx_seq_one_letter_code
_entity_poly.pdbx_strand_id
1 'polypeptide(L)'
;EMNRKSNRWPLVIYDLVIMLALDLLMVLFYVTTKALSWQSVVLHGIVSAVCVFTARYLGKIYQQIWRYGGIQCYIRLLVTDAAAFMAELLVEWSLAHALGVQAVSFARLLSLACMNLLAALAMRMVYRYAFKCGKEDTRQGKFLRFLLKVFAGEELTHEMPEAVQKIKIAIIGAGRVGVNLAEELLGNANANYIPRCFVDISEEKAGRSIHGIPVLLESEATLET
;
A
#
# COMPACT_ATOMS: atom_id res chain seq x y z
N GLU A 1 -26.54 2.63 11.38
CA GLU A 1 -25.10 2.97 11.52
C GLU A 1 -24.32 1.71 11.83
N MET A 2 -23.92 1.01 10.81
CA MET A 2 -23.10 -0.18 10.93
C MET A 2 -21.64 0.25 10.97
N ASN A 3 -21.06 0.27 12.16
CA ASN A 3 -19.67 0.63 12.46
C ASN A 3 -18.72 -0.38 11.79
N ARG A 4 -18.40 -0.15 10.52
CA ARG A 4 -17.46 -0.96 9.72
C ARG A 4 -16.04 -0.65 10.18
N LYS A 5 -15.62 -1.26 11.29
CA LYS A 5 -14.21 -1.27 11.70
C LYS A 5 -13.41 -1.85 10.54
N SER A 6 -12.63 -0.99 9.88
CA SER A 6 -11.63 -1.44 8.91
C SER A 6 -10.80 -2.55 9.54
N ASN A 7 -10.90 -3.75 8.99
CA ASN A 7 -10.25 -4.92 9.56
C ASN A 7 -8.74 -4.83 9.27
N ARG A 8 -7.94 -4.51 10.29
CA ARG A 8 -6.47 -4.31 10.18
C ARG A 8 -5.70 -5.63 10.22
N TRP A 9 -6.37 -6.71 10.63
CA TRP A 9 -5.77 -8.02 10.84
C TRP A 9 -5.14 -8.66 9.60
N PRO A 10 -5.71 -8.54 8.38
CA PRO A 10 -5.13 -9.17 7.20
C PRO A 10 -3.69 -8.71 6.90
N LEU A 11 -3.40 -7.40 7.09
CA LEU A 11 -2.06 -6.85 6.89
C LEU A 11 -1.06 -7.36 7.92
N VAL A 12 -1.49 -7.47 9.19
CA VAL A 12 -0.65 -8.00 10.27
C VAL A 12 -0.36 -9.48 10.04
N ILE A 13 -1.38 -10.26 9.67
CA ILE A 13 -1.22 -11.69 9.37
C ILE A 13 -0.28 -11.89 8.18
N TYR A 14 -0.42 -11.07 7.15
CA TYR A 14 0.45 -11.14 5.98
C TYR A 14 1.91 -10.84 6.33
N ASP A 15 2.18 -9.77 7.07
CA ASP A 15 3.53 -9.43 7.52
C ASP A 15 4.11 -10.56 8.39
N LEU A 16 3.29 -11.20 9.23
CA LEU A 16 3.70 -12.37 10.03
C LEU A 16 4.07 -13.57 9.14
N VAL A 17 3.25 -13.88 8.13
CA VAL A 17 3.49 -14.99 7.19
C VAL A 17 4.79 -14.76 6.42
N ILE A 18 5.06 -13.54 5.95
CA ILE A 18 6.31 -13.20 5.28
C ILE A 18 7.50 -13.43 6.20
N MET A 19 7.43 -12.94 7.44
CA MET A 19 8.52 -13.12 8.39
C MET A 19 8.80 -14.60 8.65
N LEU A 20 7.76 -15.40 8.91
CA LEU A 20 7.90 -16.85 9.10
C LEU A 20 8.47 -17.54 7.85
N ALA A 21 8.08 -17.12 6.65
CA ALA A 21 8.61 -17.67 5.41
C ALA A 21 10.10 -17.32 5.22
N LEU A 22 10.52 -16.10 5.57
CA LEU A 22 11.92 -15.69 5.52
C LEU A 22 12.77 -16.40 6.58
N ASP A 23 12.25 -16.58 7.80
CA ASP A 23 12.91 -17.36 8.84
C ASP A 23 13.06 -18.82 8.44
N LEU A 24 12.01 -19.41 7.84
CA LEU A 24 12.08 -20.77 7.28
C LEU A 24 13.12 -20.88 6.16
N LEU A 25 13.18 -19.90 5.27
CA LEU A 25 14.19 -19.83 4.22
C LEU A 25 15.59 -19.74 4.82
N MET A 26 15.77 -18.97 5.89
CA MET A 26 17.00 -18.90 6.64
C MET A 26 17.38 -20.27 7.22
N VAL A 27 16.42 -20.97 7.84
CA VAL A 27 16.64 -22.33 8.37
C VAL A 27 17.11 -23.26 7.24
N LEU A 28 16.42 -23.31 6.12
CA LEU A 28 16.77 -24.18 4.99
C LEU A 28 18.18 -23.89 4.44
N PHE A 29 18.55 -22.61 4.37
CA PHE A 29 19.82 -22.20 3.77
C PHE A 29 21.01 -22.37 4.74
N TYR A 30 20.79 -22.16 6.05
CA TYR A 30 21.89 -22.12 7.05
C TYR A 30 22.04 -23.38 7.87
N VAL A 31 20.98 -24.13 8.08
CA VAL A 31 21.09 -25.45 8.75
C VAL A 31 21.73 -26.48 7.80
N THR A 32 21.40 -26.41 6.50
CA THR A 32 22.04 -27.28 5.46
C THR A 32 23.52 -26.99 5.30
N THR A 33 23.97 -25.74 5.48
CA THR A 33 25.40 -25.37 5.39
C THR A 33 26.15 -25.49 6.72
N LYS A 34 25.49 -25.90 7.81
CA LYS A 34 26.04 -25.97 9.18
C LYS A 34 26.71 -24.66 9.66
N ALA A 35 26.34 -23.54 9.07
CA ALA A 35 26.97 -22.25 9.32
C ALA A 35 26.43 -21.54 10.56
N LEU A 36 25.30 -22.02 11.14
CA LEU A 36 24.67 -21.47 12.35
C LEU A 36 24.12 -22.57 13.24
N SER A 37 24.06 -22.27 14.56
CA SER A 37 23.36 -23.12 15.50
C SER A 37 21.84 -22.91 15.42
N TRP A 38 21.06 -23.94 15.77
CA TRP A 38 19.60 -23.82 15.85
C TRP A 38 19.17 -22.74 16.84
N GLN A 39 19.92 -22.60 17.95
CA GLN A 39 19.66 -21.55 18.95
C GLN A 39 19.79 -20.14 18.38
N SER A 40 20.80 -19.90 17.52
CA SER A 40 20.97 -18.60 16.84
C SER A 40 19.81 -18.27 15.90
N VAL A 41 19.30 -19.27 15.18
CA VAL A 41 18.18 -19.09 14.27
C VAL A 41 16.89 -18.75 15.02
N VAL A 42 16.60 -19.47 16.11
CA VAL A 42 15.41 -19.20 16.94
C VAL A 42 15.51 -17.84 17.62
N LEU A 43 16.70 -17.48 18.15
CA LEU A 43 16.93 -16.17 18.74
C LEU A 43 16.66 -15.05 17.73
N HIS A 44 17.24 -15.17 16.54
CA HIS A 44 17.02 -14.19 15.46
C HIS A 44 15.53 -14.04 15.12
N GLY A 45 14.82 -15.14 14.87
CA GLY A 45 13.40 -15.08 14.51
C GLY A 45 12.54 -14.37 15.56
N ILE A 46 12.81 -14.62 16.85
CA ILE A 46 12.08 -13.94 17.95
C ILE A 46 12.44 -12.46 18.00
N VAL A 47 13.72 -12.10 17.94
CA VAL A 47 14.19 -10.72 18.02
C VAL A 47 13.68 -9.90 16.82
N SER A 48 13.82 -10.45 15.62
CA SER A 48 13.34 -9.82 14.38
C SER A 48 11.83 -9.57 14.43
N ALA A 49 11.04 -10.58 14.82
CA ALA A 49 9.60 -10.43 14.96
C ALA A 49 9.25 -9.31 15.95
N VAL A 50 9.83 -9.32 17.14
CA VAL A 50 9.54 -8.31 18.17
C VAL A 50 9.94 -6.91 17.69
N CYS A 51 11.14 -6.74 17.12
CA CYS A 51 11.62 -5.43 16.65
C CYS A 51 10.76 -4.88 15.52
N VAL A 52 10.48 -5.68 14.48
CA VAL A 52 9.72 -5.24 13.31
C VAL A 52 8.27 -4.92 13.67
N PHE A 53 7.57 -5.80 14.41
CA PHE A 53 6.19 -5.55 14.78
C PHE A 53 6.05 -4.35 15.73
N THR A 54 6.96 -4.21 16.69
CA THR A 54 6.97 -3.06 17.61
C THR A 54 7.20 -1.77 16.83
N ALA A 55 8.20 -1.71 15.96
CA ALA A 55 8.48 -0.54 15.15
C ALA A 55 7.29 -0.18 14.22
N ARG A 56 6.72 -1.16 13.51
CA ARG A 56 5.55 -0.93 12.63
C ARG A 56 4.31 -0.51 13.42
N TYR A 57 4.13 -1.00 14.64
CA TYR A 57 3.05 -0.56 15.53
C TYR A 57 3.25 0.89 15.97
N LEU A 58 4.44 1.25 16.48
CA LEU A 58 4.79 2.62 16.88
C LEU A 58 4.76 3.59 15.69
N GLY A 59 5.23 3.18 14.53
CA GLY A 59 5.16 3.94 13.27
C GLY A 59 3.75 4.07 12.70
N LYS A 60 2.72 3.49 13.36
CA LYS A 60 1.31 3.50 12.94
C LYS A 60 1.11 2.98 11.50
N ILE A 61 1.96 2.05 11.04
CA ILE A 61 1.92 1.49 9.69
C ILE A 61 0.61 0.75 9.44
N TYR A 62 0.09 0.03 10.45
CA TYR A 62 -1.18 -0.70 10.37
C TYR A 62 -2.43 0.19 10.49
N GLN A 63 -2.26 1.48 10.78
CA GLN A 63 -3.36 2.44 10.84
C GLN A 63 -3.54 3.18 9.50
N GLN A 64 -2.61 3.03 8.58
CA GLN A 64 -2.65 3.69 7.28
C GLN A 64 -3.62 2.99 6.32
N ILE A 65 -4.38 3.79 5.57
CA ILE A 65 -5.26 3.29 4.51
C ILE A 65 -4.43 3.20 3.23
N TRP A 66 -3.83 2.04 2.98
CA TRP A 66 -2.92 1.80 1.86
C TRP A 66 -3.57 1.97 0.48
N ARG A 67 -4.89 1.83 0.40
CA ARG A 67 -5.69 2.05 -0.81
C ARG A 67 -5.48 3.44 -1.42
N TYR A 68 -5.38 4.45 -0.57
CA TYR A 68 -5.18 5.84 -0.96
C TYR A 68 -3.78 6.36 -0.64
N GLY A 69 -2.88 5.48 -0.19
CA GLY A 69 -1.55 5.85 0.28
C GLY A 69 -0.71 6.53 -0.78
N GLY A 70 -0.27 7.76 -0.51
CA GLY A 70 0.72 8.48 -1.30
C GLY A 70 2.16 8.02 -0.98
N ILE A 71 3.14 8.63 -1.64
CA ILE A 71 4.57 8.32 -1.47
C ILE A 71 5.02 8.43 0.00
N GLN A 72 4.41 9.32 0.77
CA GLN A 72 4.73 9.51 2.19
C GLN A 72 4.46 8.25 3.04
N CYS A 73 3.45 7.43 2.67
CA CYS A 73 3.18 6.17 3.36
C CYS A 73 4.30 5.15 3.16
N TYR A 74 4.86 5.11 1.95
CA TYR A 74 5.99 4.23 1.62
C TYR A 74 7.29 4.69 2.28
N ILE A 75 7.55 6.00 2.30
CA ILE A 75 8.70 6.56 3.03
C ILE A 75 8.60 6.27 4.52
N ARG A 76 7.41 6.42 5.12
CA ARG A 76 7.19 6.09 6.53
C ARG A 76 7.47 4.62 6.82
N LEU A 77 7.04 3.69 5.96
CA LEU A 77 7.35 2.27 6.09
C LEU A 77 8.87 2.04 6.05
N LEU A 78 9.56 2.63 5.06
CA LEU A 78 11.01 2.51 4.90
C LEU A 78 11.76 3.01 6.14
N VAL A 79 11.41 4.19 6.66
CA VAL A 79 12.03 4.75 7.87
C VAL A 79 11.74 3.86 9.09
N THR A 80 10.52 3.34 9.20
CA THR A 80 10.12 2.47 10.30
C THR A 80 10.90 1.15 10.28
N ASP A 81 11.03 0.52 9.10
CA ASP A 81 11.76 -0.72 8.95
C ASP A 81 13.28 -0.52 9.11
N ALA A 82 13.82 0.63 8.70
CA ALA A 82 15.20 1.00 8.98
C ALA A 82 15.45 1.15 10.49
N ALA A 83 14.53 1.79 11.22
CA ALA A 83 14.62 1.89 12.68
C ALA A 83 14.49 0.51 13.36
N ALA A 84 13.62 -0.37 12.85
CA ALA A 84 13.50 -1.76 13.31
C ALA A 84 14.81 -2.51 13.14
N PHE A 85 15.45 -2.39 11.98
CA PHE A 85 16.74 -3.02 11.69
C PHE A 85 17.85 -2.56 12.63
N MET A 86 17.92 -1.25 12.92
CA MET A 86 18.89 -0.73 13.90
C MET A 86 18.64 -1.27 15.30
N ALA A 87 17.39 -1.36 15.73
CA ALA A 87 17.03 -1.96 17.01
C ALA A 87 17.38 -3.45 17.06
N GLU A 88 17.07 -4.18 15.99
CA GLU A 88 17.38 -5.61 15.83
C GLU A 88 18.88 -5.88 15.95
N LEU A 89 19.73 -5.10 15.26
CA LEU A 89 21.19 -5.23 15.37
C LEU A 89 21.67 -5.09 16.83
N LEU A 90 21.17 -4.08 17.54
CA LEU A 90 21.60 -3.83 18.92
C LEU A 90 21.11 -4.93 19.87
N VAL A 91 19.85 -5.35 19.75
CA VAL A 91 19.24 -6.35 20.63
C VAL A 91 19.83 -7.72 20.37
N GLU A 92 19.94 -8.14 19.11
CA GLU A 92 20.48 -9.45 18.74
C GLU A 92 21.93 -9.61 19.19
N TRP A 93 22.76 -8.59 18.93
CA TRP A 93 24.18 -8.63 19.34
C TRP A 93 24.34 -8.70 20.84
N SER A 94 23.55 -7.93 21.58
CA SER A 94 23.56 -7.91 23.03
C SER A 94 23.10 -9.24 23.62
N LEU A 95 22.02 -9.82 23.12
CA LEU A 95 21.48 -11.09 23.57
C LEU A 95 22.38 -12.27 23.20
N ALA A 96 22.93 -12.30 21.99
CA ALA A 96 23.86 -13.34 21.56
C ALA A 96 25.09 -13.38 22.48
N HIS A 97 25.63 -12.22 22.84
CA HIS A 97 26.75 -12.10 23.77
C HIS A 97 26.37 -12.57 25.19
N ALA A 98 25.20 -12.16 25.68
CA ALA A 98 24.73 -12.55 27.03
C ALA A 98 24.43 -14.04 27.16
N LEU A 99 23.91 -14.66 26.09
CA LEU A 99 23.56 -16.09 26.08
C LEU A 99 24.71 -16.98 25.61
N GLY A 100 25.85 -16.42 25.19
CA GLY A 100 26.97 -17.19 24.64
C GLY A 100 26.66 -17.91 23.34
N VAL A 101 25.68 -17.40 22.56
CA VAL A 101 25.26 -17.98 21.30
C VAL A 101 25.94 -17.22 20.16
N GLN A 102 26.20 -17.93 19.06
CA GLN A 102 26.80 -17.28 17.88
C GLN A 102 25.85 -16.25 17.25
N ALA A 103 26.30 -14.98 17.19
CA ALA A 103 25.54 -13.92 16.55
C ALA A 103 25.45 -14.13 15.02
N VAL A 104 24.33 -13.77 14.43
CA VAL A 104 24.15 -13.78 12.98
C VAL A 104 25.01 -12.66 12.37
N SER A 105 25.63 -12.93 11.23
CA SER A 105 26.50 -11.94 10.59
C SER A 105 25.69 -10.75 10.06
N PHE A 106 26.26 -9.55 10.12
CA PHE A 106 25.64 -8.30 9.65
C PHE A 106 25.08 -8.40 8.21
N ALA A 107 25.84 -9.01 7.29
CA ALA A 107 25.40 -9.16 5.90
C ALA A 107 24.12 -9.99 5.77
N ARG A 108 23.94 -10.99 6.63
CA ARG A 108 22.74 -11.83 6.65
C ARG A 108 21.55 -11.07 7.23
N LEU A 109 21.73 -10.40 8.35
CA LEU A 109 20.69 -9.55 8.94
C LEU A 109 20.22 -8.49 7.95
N LEU A 110 21.14 -7.82 7.28
CA LEU A 110 20.82 -6.84 6.25
C LEU A 110 20.04 -7.45 5.09
N SER A 111 20.44 -8.64 4.61
CA SER A 111 19.74 -9.30 3.50
C SER A 111 18.31 -9.69 3.87
N LEU A 112 18.10 -10.21 5.07
CA LEU A 112 16.75 -10.57 5.57
C LEU A 112 15.87 -9.33 5.75
N ALA A 113 16.42 -8.26 6.34
CA ALA A 113 15.72 -6.99 6.50
C ALA A 113 15.32 -6.39 5.14
N CYS A 114 16.22 -6.40 4.16
CA CYS A 114 15.92 -5.95 2.80
C CYS A 114 14.82 -6.80 2.14
N MET A 115 14.90 -8.14 2.26
CA MET A 115 13.87 -9.03 1.72
C MET A 115 12.51 -8.80 2.38
N ASN A 116 12.48 -8.63 3.71
CA ASN A 116 11.24 -8.33 4.44
C ASN A 116 10.63 -7.00 3.99
N LEU A 117 11.45 -5.94 3.88
CA LEU A 117 11.01 -4.64 3.38
C LEU A 117 10.46 -4.72 1.95
N LEU A 118 11.19 -5.40 1.04
CA LEU A 118 10.76 -5.57 -0.36
C LEU A 118 9.45 -6.35 -0.45
N ALA A 119 9.31 -7.44 0.29
CA ALA A 119 8.07 -8.22 0.32
C ALA A 119 6.90 -7.40 0.90
N ALA A 120 7.14 -6.63 1.96
CA ALA A 120 6.15 -5.74 2.54
C ALA A 120 5.73 -4.63 1.57
N LEU A 121 6.66 -4.02 0.83
CA LEU A 121 6.39 -3.03 -0.21
C LEU A 121 5.62 -3.63 -1.37
N ALA A 122 6.07 -4.79 -1.89
CA ALA A 122 5.44 -5.48 -3.01
C ALA A 122 3.97 -5.78 -2.72
N MET A 123 3.68 -6.30 -1.53
CA MET A 123 2.29 -6.59 -1.16
C MET A 123 1.42 -5.34 -1.10
N ARG A 124 1.92 -4.26 -0.53
CA ARG A 124 1.17 -3.01 -0.45
C ARG A 124 0.93 -2.39 -1.82
N MET A 125 1.90 -2.54 -2.75
CA MET A 125 1.73 -2.15 -4.15
C MET A 125 0.71 -3.03 -4.87
N VAL A 126 0.79 -4.35 -4.70
CA VAL A 126 -0.19 -5.30 -5.28
C VAL A 126 -1.59 -5.02 -4.75
N TYR A 127 -1.75 -4.78 -3.45
CA TYR A 127 -3.03 -4.40 -2.87
C TYR A 127 -3.61 -3.12 -3.50
N ARG A 128 -2.78 -2.07 -3.63
CA ARG A 128 -3.19 -0.81 -4.27
C ARG A 128 -3.56 -1.01 -5.74
N TYR A 129 -2.74 -1.76 -6.48
CA TYR A 129 -2.99 -2.08 -7.89
C TYR A 129 -4.25 -2.91 -8.07
N ALA A 130 -4.41 -3.95 -7.24
CA ALA A 130 -5.58 -4.80 -7.24
C ALA A 130 -6.87 -4.02 -7.00
N PHE A 131 -6.83 -3.05 -6.08
CA PHE A 131 -7.98 -2.19 -5.80
C PHE A 131 -8.29 -1.23 -6.96
N LYS A 132 -7.25 -0.70 -7.65
CA LYS A 132 -7.43 0.19 -8.82
C LYS A 132 -7.98 -0.59 -10.03
N CYS A 133 -7.41 -1.76 -10.34
CA CYS A 133 -7.75 -2.54 -11.53
C CYS A 133 -8.87 -3.58 -11.31
N GLY A 134 -9.17 -3.93 -10.06
CA GLY A 134 -10.20 -4.93 -9.73
C GLY A 134 -11.63 -4.50 -10.10
N LYS A 135 -11.85 -3.24 -10.47
CA LYS A 135 -13.12 -2.70 -10.97
C LYS A 135 -13.39 -3.04 -12.43
N GLU A 136 -12.38 -3.47 -13.19
CA GLU A 136 -12.54 -3.84 -14.60
C GLU A 136 -13.04 -5.28 -14.72
N ASP A 137 -13.98 -5.51 -15.63
CA ASP A 137 -14.58 -6.84 -15.85
C ASP A 137 -13.73 -7.73 -16.77
N THR A 138 -12.42 -7.63 -16.59
CA THR A 138 -11.41 -8.41 -17.32
C THR A 138 -11.07 -9.68 -16.53
N ARG A 139 -10.52 -10.71 -17.21
CA ARG A 139 -10.05 -11.96 -16.58
C ARG A 139 -9.05 -11.69 -15.44
N GLN A 140 -8.18 -10.70 -15.64
CA GLN A 140 -7.24 -10.22 -14.62
C GLN A 140 -7.97 -9.54 -13.44
N GLY A 141 -9.01 -8.75 -13.71
CA GLY A 141 -9.83 -8.12 -12.67
C GLY A 141 -10.55 -9.14 -11.78
N LYS A 142 -11.00 -10.28 -12.34
CA LYS A 142 -11.60 -11.38 -11.54
C LYS A 142 -10.59 -12.03 -10.59
N PHE A 143 -9.37 -12.26 -11.08
CA PHE A 143 -8.28 -12.81 -10.23
C PHE A 143 -7.86 -11.82 -9.15
N LEU A 144 -7.75 -10.53 -9.48
CA LEU A 144 -7.45 -9.49 -8.52
C LEU A 144 -8.54 -9.32 -7.46
N ARG A 145 -9.82 -9.43 -7.84
CA ARG A 145 -10.95 -9.46 -6.89
C ARG A 145 -10.88 -10.64 -5.93
N PHE A 146 -10.54 -11.82 -6.44
CA PHE A 146 -10.31 -12.99 -5.60
C PHE A 146 -9.18 -12.75 -4.59
N LEU A 147 -8.05 -12.18 -5.03
CA LEU A 147 -6.96 -11.80 -4.13
C LEU A 147 -7.41 -10.77 -3.08
N LEU A 148 -8.16 -9.73 -3.48
CA LEU A 148 -8.70 -8.74 -2.55
C LEU A 148 -9.67 -9.35 -1.54
N LYS A 149 -10.52 -10.29 -1.97
CA LYS A 149 -11.43 -11.00 -1.07
C LYS A 149 -10.67 -11.85 -0.04
N VAL A 150 -9.62 -12.55 -0.48
CA VAL A 150 -8.80 -13.40 0.38
C VAL A 150 -7.94 -12.57 1.35
N PHE A 151 -7.31 -11.48 0.87
CA PHE A 151 -6.33 -10.73 1.65
C PHE A 151 -6.90 -9.54 2.41
N ALA A 152 -7.99 -8.94 1.94
CA ALA A 152 -8.56 -7.75 2.58
C ALA A 152 -9.91 -7.98 3.23
N GLY A 153 -10.55 -9.13 2.99
CA GLY A 153 -11.91 -9.40 3.48
C GLY A 153 -12.95 -8.41 2.92
N GLU A 154 -12.59 -7.63 1.90
CA GLU A 154 -13.50 -6.69 1.25
C GLU A 154 -14.21 -7.37 0.08
N GLU A 155 -15.51 -7.53 0.19
CA GLU A 155 -16.34 -7.76 -0.97
C GLU A 155 -16.46 -6.44 -1.74
N LEU A 156 -15.83 -6.39 -2.91
CA LEU A 156 -16.21 -5.41 -3.91
C LEU A 156 -17.60 -5.84 -4.40
N THR A 157 -18.64 -5.39 -3.71
CA THR A 157 -20.01 -5.52 -4.18
C THR A 157 -20.10 -4.80 -5.52
N HIS A 158 -20.13 -5.58 -6.58
CA HIS A 158 -20.61 -5.13 -7.86
C HIS A 158 -22.15 -4.97 -7.71
N GLU A 159 -22.58 -3.83 -7.20
CA GLU A 159 -23.88 -3.32 -7.63
C GLU A 159 -23.68 -2.97 -9.11
N MET A 160 -24.20 -3.82 -9.99
CA MET A 160 -24.38 -3.44 -11.40
C MET A 160 -25.21 -2.16 -11.36
N PRO A 161 -24.71 -1.03 -11.84
CA PRO A 161 -25.57 0.13 -11.95
C PRO A 161 -26.61 -0.23 -13.02
N GLU A 162 -27.88 -0.27 -12.66
CA GLU A 162 -28.93 0.10 -13.60
C GLU A 162 -28.43 1.32 -14.35
N ALA A 163 -28.72 1.42 -15.64
CA ALA A 163 -28.23 2.50 -16.53
C ALA A 163 -28.59 3.88 -15.96
N VAL A 164 -27.84 4.29 -14.94
CA VAL A 164 -28.00 5.60 -14.31
C VAL A 164 -27.49 6.61 -15.33
N GLN A 165 -28.40 7.47 -15.76
CA GLN A 165 -28.10 8.59 -16.63
C GLN A 165 -27.04 9.46 -15.93
N LYS A 166 -25.77 9.34 -16.35
CA LYS A 166 -24.65 10.04 -15.71
C LYS A 166 -24.81 11.54 -15.86
N ILE A 167 -24.78 12.26 -14.75
CA ILE A 167 -24.93 13.71 -14.71
C ILE A 167 -23.63 14.36 -15.18
N LYS A 168 -23.73 15.22 -16.19
CA LYS A 168 -22.59 16.01 -16.67
C LYS A 168 -22.32 17.15 -15.70
N ILE A 169 -21.07 17.31 -15.27
CA ILE A 169 -20.66 18.36 -14.33
C ILE A 169 -19.51 19.20 -14.90
N ALA A 170 -19.46 20.46 -14.51
CA ALA A 170 -18.28 21.31 -14.65
C ALA A 170 -17.49 21.29 -13.33
N ILE A 171 -16.17 21.22 -13.43
CA ILE A 171 -15.28 21.28 -12.25
C ILE A 171 -14.70 22.68 -12.18
N ILE A 172 -15.03 23.41 -11.11
CA ILE A 172 -14.49 24.76 -10.89
C ILE A 172 -13.07 24.65 -10.33
N GLY A 173 -12.10 25.17 -11.09
CA GLY A 173 -10.68 25.12 -10.80
C GLY A 173 -9.95 23.97 -11.51
N ALA A 174 -9.12 24.30 -12.51
CA ALA A 174 -8.19 23.38 -13.17
C ALA A 174 -6.84 23.31 -12.42
N GLY A 175 -6.88 23.32 -11.09
CA GLY A 175 -5.75 23.09 -10.21
C GLY A 175 -5.59 21.62 -9.85
N ARG A 176 -4.57 21.31 -9.03
CA ARG A 176 -4.27 19.95 -8.62
C ARG A 176 -5.47 19.19 -8.03
N VAL A 177 -6.32 19.86 -7.26
CA VAL A 177 -7.50 19.26 -6.64
C VAL A 177 -8.56 18.92 -7.68
N GLY A 178 -8.87 19.87 -8.58
CA GLY A 178 -9.84 19.64 -9.66
C GLY A 178 -9.39 18.54 -10.62
N VAL A 179 -8.10 18.50 -10.96
CA VAL A 179 -7.53 17.46 -11.83
C VAL A 179 -7.63 16.09 -11.18
N ASN A 180 -7.28 15.97 -9.89
CA ASN A 180 -7.43 14.71 -9.15
C ASN A 180 -8.89 14.26 -9.04
N LEU A 181 -9.83 15.20 -8.83
CA LEU A 181 -11.26 14.89 -8.83
C LEU A 181 -11.74 14.37 -10.20
N ALA A 182 -11.30 15.01 -11.29
CA ALA A 182 -11.62 14.54 -12.63
C ALA A 182 -11.07 13.15 -12.92
N GLU A 183 -9.81 12.89 -12.53
CA GLU A 183 -9.19 11.57 -12.67
C GLU A 183 -9.96 10.51 -11.87
N GLU A 184 -10.39 10.82 -10.66
CA GLU A 184 -11.17 9.91 -9.82
C GLU A 184 -12.54 9.61 -10.45
N LEU A 185 -13.23 10.64 -10.96
CA LEU A 185 -14.54 10.49 -11.62
C LEU A 185 -14.45 9.72 -12.94
N LEU A 186 -13.41 9.96 -13.74
CA LEU A 186 -13.18 9.21 -14.98
C LEU A 186 -12.75 7.76 -14.72
N GLY A 187 -11.97 7.55 -13.67
CA GLY A 187 -11.52 6.21 -13.25
C GLY A 187 -12.58 5.38 -12.53
N ASN A 188 -13.69 5.98 -12.11
CA ASN A 188 -14.76 5.31 -11.40
C ASN A 188 -15.94 5.02 -12.32
N ALA A 189 -16.05 3.79 -12.84
CA ALA A 189 -17.16 3.38 -13.70
C ALA A 189 -18.54 3.57 -13.05
N ASN A 190 -18.62 3.54 -11.71
CA ASN A 190 -19.84 3.70 -10.92
C ASN A 190 -20.10 5.15 -10.50
N ALA A 191 -19.27 6.11 -10.94
CA ALA A 191 -19.54 7.50 -10.64
C ALA A 191 -20.80 7.96 -11.40
N ASN A 192 -21.73 8.57 -10.66
CA ASN A 192 -22.95 9.16 -11.24
C ASN A 192 -22.66 10.45 -12.02
N TYR A 193 -21.44 10.95 -11.97
CA TYR A 193 -21.02 12.20 -12.56
C TYR A 193 -19.95 12.00 -13.62
N ILE A 194 -20.06 12.74 -14.73
CA ILE A 194 -19.03 12.80 -15.78
C ILE A 194 -18.55 14.24 -15.90
N PRO A 195 -17.27 14.52 -15.67
CA PRO A 195 -16.71 15.85 -15.88
C PRO A 195 -16.73 16.20 -17.37
N ARG A 196 -17.38 17.33 -17.71
CA ARG A 196 -17.52 17.81 -19.10
C ARG A 196 -16.52 18.91 -19.42
N CYS A 197 -16.25 19.80 -18.49
CA CYS A 197 -15.29 20.88 -18.62
C CYS A 197 -14.70 21.25 -17.26
N PHE A 198 -13.54 21.89 -17.31
CA PHE A 198 -13.01 22.68 -16.20
C PHE A 198 -13.34 24.15 -16.45
N VAL A 199 -13.60 24.89 -15.39
CA VAL A 199 -13.74 26.34 -15.41
C VAL A 199 -12.63 26.90 -14.54
N ASP A 200 -11.71 27.72 -15.09
CA ASP A 200 -10.61 28.33 -14.36
C ASP A 200 -10.52 29.83 -14.68
N ILE A 201 -10.00 30.59 -13.73
CA ILE A 201 -9.75 32.03 -13.90
C ILE A 201 -8.46 32.33 -14.65
N SER A 202 -7.58 31.33 -14.80
CA SER A 202 -6.26 31.47 -15.40
C SER A 202 -6.34 31.40 -16.93
N GLU A 203 -6.05 32.50 -17.60
CA GLU A 203 -5.96 32.59 -19.08
C GLU A 203 -4.92 31.62 -19.67
N GLU A 204 -3.84 31.32 -18.92
CA GLU A 204 -2.78 30.39 -19.36
C GLU A 204 -3.29 28.95 -19.54
N LYS A 205 -4.34 28.58 -18.83
CA LYS A 205 -4.94 27.25 -18.88
C LYS A 205 -6.14 27.17 -19.84
N ALA A 206 -6.79 28.28 -20.08
CA ALA A 206 -7.93 28.34 -20.96
C ALA A 206 -7.57 27.85 -22.37
N GLY A 207 -8.52 27.17 -23.03
CA GLY A 207 -8.32 26.58 -24.36
C GLY A 207 -7.43 25.31 -24.37
N ARG A 208 -6.89 24.87 -23.21
CA ARG A 208 -6.19 23.60 -23.10
C ARG A 208 -7.11 22.46 -22.64
N SER A 209 -6.64 21.24 -22.74
CA SER A 209 -7.38 20.07 -22.22
C SER A 209 -6.54 19.31 -21.18
N ILE A 210 -7.21 18.82 -20.15
CA ILE A 210 -6.64 17.97 -19.10
C ILE A 210 -7.40 16.65 -19.10
N HIS A 211 -6.73 15.53 -19.33
CA HIS A 211 -7.34 14.20 -19.50
C HIS A 211 -8.45 14.17 -20.59
N GLY A 212 -8.30 15.00 -21.65
CA GLY A 212 -9.29 15.11 -22.71
C GLY A 212 -10.51 15.99 -22.37
N ILE A 213 -10.53 16.62 -21.19
CA ILE A 213 -11.58 17.53 -20.74
C ILE A 213 -11.11 18.97 -20.99
N PRO A 214 -11.88 19.81 -21.73
CA PRO A 214 -11.51 21.18 -22.02
C PRO A 214 -11.52 22.07 -20.78
N VAL A 215 -10.61 23.03 -20.75
CA VAL A 215 -10.56 24.09 -19.74
C VAL A 215 -11.13 25.37 -20.36
N LEU A 216 -12.21 25.86 -19.78
CA LEU A 216 -12.89 27.10 -20.18
C LEU A 216 -12.50 28.24 -19.25
N LEU A 217 -12.45 29.46 -19.78
CA LEU A 217 -12.31 30.64 -18.94
C LEU A 217 -13.64 30.94 -18.25
N GLU A 218 -13.57 31.47 -17.01
CA GLU A 218 -14.79 31.79 -16.24
C GLU A 218 -15.76 32.70 -17.02
N SER A 219 -15.22 33.64 -17.79
CA SER A 219 -16.01 34.54 -18.65
C SER A 219 -16.72 33.83 -19.81
N GLU A 220 -16.16 32.73 -20.31
CA GLU A 220 -16.72 31.94 -21.41
C GLU A 220 -17.78 30.94 -20.92
N ALA A 221 -17.58 30.40 -19.70
CA ALA A 221 -18.51 29.43 -19.13
C ALA A 221 -19.90 30.00 -18.82
N THR A 222 -20.01 31.31 -18.64
CA THR A 222 -21.29 32.01 -18.43
C THR A 222 -22.10 32.21 -19.73
N LEU A 223 -21.50 31.99 -20.88
CA LEU A 223 -22.17 32.20 -22.20
C LEU A 223 -22.75 30.90 -22.78
N GLU A 224 -22.41 29.72 -22.26
CA GLU A 224 -22.87 28.42 -22.75
C GLU A 224 -24.01 27.79 -21.90
N THR A 225 -24.56 28.51 -20.91
CA THR A 225 -25.72 28.09 -20.12
C THR A 225 -26.98 28.75 -20.68
#